data_9136de2a9fa66537786a1cd0323cbd03
#
_entry.id   9136de2a9fa66537786a1cd0323cbd03
#
_cell.length_a   1.000
_cell.length_b   1.000
_cell.length_c   1.000
_cell.angle_alpha   90.00
_cell.angle_beta   90.00
_cell.angle_gamma   90.00
#
_symmetry.space_group_name_H-M   'P 1'
#
loop_
_entity.id
_entity.type
_entity.pdbx_description
1 polymer ?
#
loop_
_entity_poly.entity_id
_entity_poly.type
_entity_poly.pdbx_seq_one_letter_code
_entity_poly.pdbx_strand_id
1 'polypeptide(L)'
;MASVEYLIKQFLTPDKKNLDLSNQNIGDKGAVQLSTSKNLRKLKKLILPNNNISDEGIAAIANSENFKNLTDLDIYGNVISDDGVKVIAKSPHMKNLKKLSLYGNLVEDEGAIAIAESQTLSKLKHLFITSNRIRREGIESLQKAKCRTRLCHLHVDDMKDFYYEEVTDEDDEDLINSWEEIKARAEKDGDLED
;
A
#
# COMPACT_ATOMS: atom_id res chain seq x y z
N MET A 1 12.16 17.39 14.07
CA MET A 1 11.01 16.77 13.37
C MET A 1 9.72 17.29 13.98
N ALA A 2 8.71 17.58 13.16
CA ALA A 2 7.40 17.94 13.66
C ALA A 2 6.78 16.72 14.40
N SER A 3 5.98 16.97 15.45
CA SER A 3 5.29 15.87 16.11
C SER A 3 4.21 15.28 15.19
N VAL A 4 3.97 13.97 15.28
CA VAL A 4 2.93 13.31 14.47
C VAL A 4 1.54 13.93 14.72
N GLU A 5 1.26 14.37 15.94
CA GLU A 5 0.02 15.08 16.24
C GLU A 5 -0.12 16.42 15.48
N TYR A 6 0.98 17.13 15.33
CA TYR A 6 1.00 18.35 14.52
C TYR A 6 0.75 18.02 13.05
N LEU A 7 1.43 16.99 12.51
CA LEU A 7 1.23 16.54 11.14
C LEU A 7 -0.21 16.09 10.87
N ILE A 8 -0.82 15.34 11.80
CA ILE A 8 -2.23 14.95 11.69
C ILE A 8 -3.13 16.20 11.63
N LYS A 9 -2.91 17.22 12.47
CA LYS A 9 -3.72 18.42 12.44
C LYS A 9 -3.58 19.20 11.13
N GLN A 10 -2.39 19.19 10.54
CA GLN A 10 -2.09 19.95 9.34
C GLN A 10 -2.59 19.27 8.07
N PHE A 11 -2.46 17.94 7.97
CA PHE A 11 -2.66 17.19 6.74
C PHE A 11 -3.92 16.32 6.71
N LEU A 12 -4.60 16.14 7.85
CA LEU A 12 -5.85 15.41 7.88
C LEU A 12 -6.96 16.25 7.25
N THR A 13 -7.63 15.70 6.25
CA THR A 13 -8.75 16.37 5.59
C THR A 13 -9.88 16.70 6.58
N PRO A 14 -10.68 17.77 6.34
CA PRO A 14 -11.74 18.20 7.24
C PRO A 14 -12.77 17.11 7.53
N ASP A 15 -13.04 16.22 6.56
CA ASP A 15 -13.94 15.06 6.71
C ASP A 15 -13.29 13.87 7.43
N LYS A 16 -12.01 13.99 7.78
CA LYS A 16 -11.16 12.99 8.45
C LYS A 16 -11.03 11.65 7.69
N LYS A 17 -11.16 11.68 6.37
CA LYS A 17 -11.08 10.46 5.58
C LYS A 17 -9.72 10.24 4.92
N ASN A 18 -8.96 11.31 4.67
CA ASN A 18 -7.68 11.23 3.99
C ASN A 18 -6.59 11.86 4.84
N LEU A 19 -5.44 11.18 4.92
CA LEU A 19 -4.23 11.69 5.57
C LEU A 19 -3.06 11.38 4.66
N ASP A 20 -2.39 12.43 4.18
CA ASP A 20 -1.18 12.35 3.38
C ASP A 20 0.00 12.87 4.20
N LEU A 21 0.94 12.00 4.51
CA LEU A 21 2.18 12.29 5.22
C LEU A 21 3.40 11.90 4.37
N SER A 22 3.31 12.06 3.07
CA SER A 22 4.43 11.77 2.15
C SER A 22 5.68 12.55 2.54
N ASN A 23 6.85 11.89 2.52
CA ASN A 23 8.16 12.52 2.73
C ASN A 23 8.33 13.21 4.10
N GLN A 24 7.63 12.77 5.15
CA GLN A 24 7.71 13.37 6.50
C GLN A 24 8.76 12.71 7.39
N ASN A 25 9.38 11.62 6.92
CA ASN A 25 10.40 10.84 7.67
C ASN A 25 9.93 10.47 9.08
N ILE A 26 8.67 9.99 9.20
CA ILE A 26 8.07 9.66 10.49
C ILE A 26 8.65 8.41 11.13
N GLY A 27 9.18 7.48 10.33
CA GLY A 27 9.72 6.20 10.76
C GLY A 27 8.71 5.33 11.54
N ASP A 28 9.21 4.27 12.16
CA ASP A 28 8.38 3.35 12.94
C ASP A 28 7.75 4.02 14.15
N LYS A 29 8.48 4.89 14.82
CA LYS A 29 7.95 5.64 15.96
C LYS A 29 6.74 6.49 15.57
N GLY A 30 6.78 7.12 14.41
CA GLY A 30 5.64 7.88 13.90
C GLY A 30 4.49 6.97 13.50
N ALA A 31 4.75 5.84 12.89
CA ALA A 31 3.74 4.84 12.55
C ALA A 31 3.01 4.30 13.79
N VAL A 32 3.75 4.03 14.88
CA VAL A 32 3.18 3.65 16.19
C VAL A 32 2.29 4.77 16.76
N GLN A 33 2.73 6.03 16.67
CA GLN A 33 1.90 7.17 17.12
C GLN A 33 0.62 7.32 16.29
N LEU A 34 0.69 7.13 14.96
CA LEU A 34 -0.49 7.10 14.09
C LEU A 34 -1.45 5.99 14.51
N SER A 35 -0.94 4.80 14.81
CA SER A 35 -1.75 3.62 15.15
C SER A 35 -2.58 3.83 16.42
N THR A 36 -2.14 4.68 17.33
CA THR A 36 -2.83 4.97 18.60
C THR A 36 -3.74 6.21 18.54
N SER A 37 -3.67 6.99 17.46
CA SER A 37 -4.43 8.25 17.33
C SER A 37 -5.92 8.01 17.06
N LYS A 38 -6.77 8.34 18.06
CA LYS A 38 -8.23 8.19 17.95
C LYS A 38 -8.86 9.08 16.86
N ASN A 39 -8.18 10.14 16.44
CA ASN A 39 -8.64 11.04 15.40
C ASN A 39 -8.73 10.37 14.02
N LEU A 40 -8.04 9.23 13.82
CA LEU A 40 -7.93 8.54 12.54
C LEU A 40 -8.96 7.42 12.32
N ARG A 41 -9.90 7.20 13.24
CA ARG A 41 -10.90 6.12 13.16
C ARG A 41 -11.84 6.19 11.95
N LYS A 42 -11.95 7.35 11.31
CA LYS A 42 -12.78 7.54 10.11
C LYS A 42 -11.97 7.45 8.81
N LEU A 43 -10.65 7.25 8.92
CA LEU A 43 -9.75 7.28 7.78
C LEU A 43 -10.13 6.22 6.75
N LYS A 44 -10.08 6.62 5.47
CA LYS A 44 -10.27 5.77 4.29
C LYS A 44 -8.99 5.64 3.49
N LYS A 45 -8.23 6.73 3.38
CA LYS A 45 -6.95 6.75 2.66
C LYS A 45 -5.83 7.17 3.61
N LEU A 46 -4.79 6.35 3.69
CA LEU A 46 -3.56 6.64 4.42
C LEU A 46 -2.39 6.56 3.44
N ILE A 47 -1.70 7.69 3.28
CA ILE A 47 -0.65 7.89 2.30
C ILE A 47 0.64 8.21 3.07
N LEU A 48 1.63 7.31 2.99
CA LEU A 48 2.88 7.33 3.75
C LEU A 48 4.13 7.08 2.89
N PRO A 49 4.23 7.53 1.64
CA PRO A 49 5.43 7.32 0.83
C PRO A 49 6.67 7.91 1.49
N ASN A 50 7.82 7.26 1.26
CA ASN A 50 9.15 7.76 1.63
C ASN A 50 9.25 8.20 3.11
N ASN A 51 8.83 7.33 4.02
CA ASN A 51 8.80 7.64 5.44
C ASN A 51 9.76 6.81 6.30
N ASN A 52 10.59 5.97 5.67
CA ASN A 52 11.51 5.07 6.37
C ASN A 52 10.81 4.17 7.41
N ILE A 53 9.63 3.65 7.01
CA ILE A 53 8.83 2.73 7.81
C ILE A 53 9.29 1.30 7.54
N SER A 54 9.56 0.54 8.60
CA SER A 54 9.92 -0.87 8.52
C SER A 54 8.73 -1.78 8.85
N ASP A 55 9.00 -3.07 9.00
CA ASP A 55 8.02 -4.09 9.39
C ASP A 55 7.41 -3.79 10.77
N GLU A 56 8.18 -3.20 11.69
CA GLU A 56 7.67 -2.80 13.00
C GLU A 56 6.59 -1.70 12.87
N GLY A 57 6.88 -0.68 12.08
CA GLY A 57 5.96 0.44 11.88
C GLY A 57 4.69 0.02 11.16
N ILE A 58 4.82 -0.78 10.10
CA ILE A 58 3.64 -1.25 9.36
C ILE A 58 2.81 -2.26 10.16
N ALA A 59 3.45 -3.08 11.01
CA ALA A 59 2.74 -3.96 11.92
C ALA A 59 1.88 -3.18 12.92
N ALA A 60 2.38 -2.06 13.45
CA ALA A 60 1.61 -1.20 14.33
C ALA A 60 0.36 -0.63 13.62
N ILE A 61 0.51 -0.18 12.37
CA ILE A 61 -0.60 0.30 11.55
C ILE A 61 -1.59 -0.83 11.25
N ALA A 62 -1.11 -1.95 10.73
CA ALA A 62 -1.95 -3.05 10.29
C ALA A 62 -2.77 -3.65 11.44
N ASN A 63 -2.22 -3.71 12.65
CA ASN A 63 -2.89 -4.26 13.83
C ASN A 63 -3.78 -3.24 14.58
N SER A 64 -3.82 -1.99 14.13
CA SER A 64 -4.62 -0.96 14.81
C SER A 64 -6.08 -0.96 14.39
N GLU A 65 -6.98 -1.02 15.36
CA GLU A 65 -8.43 -0.88 15.13
C GLU A 65 -8.80 0.50 14.54
N ASN A 66 -7.95 1.51 14.71
CA ASN A 66 -8.17 2.83 14.12
C ASN A 66 -8.24 2.79 12.59
N PHE A 67 -7.59 1.81 11.96
CA PHE A 67 -7.50 1.67 10.52
C PHE A 67 -8.44 0.62 9.90
N LYS A 68 -9.37 0.07 10.67
CA LYS A 68 -10.35 -0.92 10.17
C LYS A 68 -11.25 -0.43 9.03
N ASN A 69 -11.29 0.87 8.81
CA ASN A 69 -12.08 1.50 7.75
C ASN A 69 -11.25 1.87 6.51
N LEU A 70 -9.94 1.59 6.50
CA LEU A 70 -9.09 1.88 5.34
C LEU A 70 -9.56 1.11 4.11
N THR A 71 -9.60 1.84 3.01
CA THR A 71 -9.80 1.31 1.66
C THR A 71 -8.55 1.44 0.82
N ASP A 72 -7.69 2.42 1.14
CA ASP A 72 -6.48 2.73 0.39
C ASP A 72 -5.31 2.88 1.36
N LEU A 73 -4.26 2.12 1.13
CA LEU A 73 -3.00 2.19 1.88
C LEU A 73 -1.85 2.34 0.88
N ASP A 74 -1.19 3.48 0.92
CA ASP A 74 -0.01 3.77 0.13
C ASP A 74 1.20 3.87 1.05
N ILE A 75 2.14 2.94 0.89
CA ILE A 75 3.37 2.81 1.67
C ILE A 75 4.59 2.66 0.76
N TYR A 76 4.53 3.27 -0.41
CA TYR A 76 5.58 3.32 -1.41
C TYR A 76 6.90 3.86 -0.82
N GLY A 77 8.06 3.34 -1.29
CA GLY A 77 9.38 3.87 -0.94
C GLY A 77 9.72 3.76 0.54
N ASN A 78 9.34 2.66 1.18
CA ASN A 78 9.67 2.37 2.57
C ASN A 78 10.64 1.17 2.64
N VAL A 79 10.87 0.61 3.83
CA VAL A 79 11.79 -0.54 4.02
C VAL A 79 11.04 -1.77 4.54
N ILE A 80 9.87 -2.02 3.95
CA ILE A 80 8.97 -3.11 4.33
C ILE A 80 9.38 -4.39 3.62
N SER A 81 9.59 -5.45 4.39
CA SER A 81 9.93 -6.78 3.92
C SER A 81 8.70 -7.72 3.89
N ASP A 82 8.94 -9.00 3.63
CA ASP A 82 7.91 -10.04 3.67
C ASP A 82 7.18 -10.13 5.00
N ASP A 83 7.88 -9.88 6.11
CA ASP A 83 7.28 -9.98 7.45
C ASP A 83 6.22 -8.88 7.64
N GLY A 84 6.49 -7.65 7.23
CA GLY A 84 5.51 -6.57 7.25
C GLY A 84 4.31 -6.86 6.36
N VAL A 85 4.56 -7.37 5.16
CA VAL A 85 3.50 -7.77 4.22
C VAL A 85 2.65 -8.90 4.76
N LYS A 86 3.24 -9.93 5.39
CA LYS A 86 2.51 -11.02 6.05
C LYS A 86 1.57 -10.51 7.14
N VAL A 87 1.99 -9.48 7.90
CA VAL A 87 1.11 -8.85 8.91
C VAL A 87 -0.08 -8.15 8.24
N ILE A 88 0.14 -7.38 7.18
CA ILE A 88 -0.95 -6.76 6.40
C ILE A 88 -1.92 -7.82 5.90
N ALA A 89 -1.39 -8.89 5.27
CA ALA A 89 -2.17 -9.95 4.64
C ALA A 89 -3.05 -10.75 5.62
N LYS A 90 -2.66 -10.80 6.89
CA LYS A 90 -3.36 -11.54 7.96
C LYS A 90 -4.23 -10.66 8.86
N SER A 91 -4.05 -9.33 8.83
CA SER A 91 -4.73 -8.44 9.77
C SER A 91 -6.23 -8.31 9.50
N PRO A 92 -7.10 -8.59 10.49
CA PRO A 92 -8.55 -8.43 10.33
C PRO A 92 -8.96 -6.96 10.14
N HIS A 93 -8.09 -6.00 10.48
CA HIS A 93 -8.35 -4.57 10.30
C HIS A 93 -8.13 -4.11 8.85
N MET A 94 -7.40 -4.90 8.03
CA MET A 94 -7.13 -4.59 6.62
C MET A 94 -8.17 -5.18 5.65
N LYS A 95 -9.23 -5.83 6.14
CA LYS A 95 -10.27 -6.51 5.33
C LYS A 95 -11.06 -5.60 4.38
N ASN A 96 -10.96 -4.30 4.52
CA ASN A 96 -11.65 -3.33 3.68
C ASN A 96 -10.75 -2.71 2.61
N LEU A 97 -9.44 -3.07 2.58
CA LEU A 97 -8.52 -2.57 1.56
C LEU A 97 -9.00 -2.96 0.16
N LYS A 98 -9.02 -1.96 -0.70
CA LYS A 98 -9.26 -2.06 -2.14
C LYS A 98 -8.01 -1.75 -2.94
N LYS A 99 -7.16 -0.85 -2.43
CA LYS A 99 -5.90 -0.43 -3.04
C LYS A 99 -4.76 -0.57 -2.02
N LEU A 100 -3.67 -1.21 -2.46
CA LEU A 100 -2.42 -1.35 -1.70
C LEU A 100 -1.25 -1.03 -2.61
N SER A 101 -0.44 -0.04 -2.23
CA SER A 101 0.81 0.30 -2.89
C SER A 101 1.98 -0.07 -2.00
N LEU A 102 2.80 -0.99 -2.49
CA LEU A 102 4.05 -1.50 -1.91
C LEU A 102 5.25 -1.22 -2.83
N TYR A 103 5.07 -0.37 -3.83
CA TYR A 103 6.12 -0.03 -4.78
C TYR A 103 7.40 0.40 -4.04
N GLY A 104 8.59 -0.04 -4.55
CA GLY A 104 9.88 0.41 -4.00
C GLY A 104 10.10 0.02 -2.53
N ASN A 105 9.80 -1.22 -2.16
CA ASN A 105 10.06 -1.78 -0.84
C ASN A 105 11.04 -2.98 -0.94
N LEU A 106 11.08 -3.82 0.07
CA LEU A 106 12.00 -4.97 0.16
C LEU A 106 11.28 -6.32 0.10
N VAL A 107 10.10 -6.34 -0.53
CA VAL A 107 9.24 -7.54 -0.61
C VAL A 107 9.87 -8.57 -1.53
N GLU A 108 9.89 -9.83 -1.10
CA GLU A 108 10.33 -10.99 -1.85
C GLU A 108 9.17 -11.95 -2.15
N ASP A 109 9.45 -13.17 -2.55
CA ASP A 109 8.44 -14.14 -2.97
C ASP A 109 7.46 -14.50 -1.85
N GLU A 110 7.92 -14.63 -0.60
CA GLU A 110 7.06 -15.02 0.52
C GLU A 110 6.01 -13.95 0.83
N GLY A 111 6.36 -12.67 0.74
CA GLY A 111 5.42 -11.55 0.91
C GLY A 111 4.36 -11.53 -0.21
N ALA A 112 4.79 -11.73 -1.45
CA ALA A 112 3.90 -11.81 -2.60
C ALA A 112 2.91 -12.99 -2.47
N ILE A 113 3.40 -14.17 -2.07
CA ILE A 113 2.58 -15.35 -1.79
C ILE A 113 1.59 -15.08 -0.66
N ALA A 114 2.03 -14.40 0.42
CA ALA A 114 1.15 -14.07 1.53
C ALA A 114 -0.03 -13.17 1.10
N ILE A 115 0.19 -12.23 0.17
CA ILE A 115 -0.91 -11.43 -0.41
C ILE A 115 -1.81 -12.33 -1.26
N ALA A 116 -1.23 -13.17 -2.12
CA ALA A 116 -1.95 -14.03 -3.04
C ALA A 116 -2.88 -15.02 -2.33
N GLU A 117 -2.48 -15.51 -1.16
CA GLU A 117 -3.21 -16.47 -0.34
C GLU A 117 -4.12 -15.82 0.72
N SER A 118 -4.07 -14.49 0.84
CA SER A 118 -4.79 -13.78 1.90
C SER A 118 -6.30 -13.92 1.78
N GLN A 119 -6.91 -14.47 2.81
CA GLN A 119 -8.38 -14.47 2.97
C GLN A 119 -8.89 -13.11 3.48
N THR A 120 -8.04 -12.34 4.12
CA THR A 120 -8.38 -11.02 4.68
C THR A 120 -8.49 -9.96 3.59
N LEU A 121 -7.56 -9.95 2.62
CA LEU A 121 -7.51 -8.98 1.53
C LEU A 121 -8.49 -9.31 0.38
N SER A 122 -9.60 -9.97 0.68
CA SER A 122 -10.59 -10.43 -0.31
C SER A 122 -11.27 -9.32 -1.12
N LYS A 123 -11.14 -8.05 -0.69
CA LYS A 123 -11.67 -6.88 -1.39
C LYS A 123 -10.60 -6.13 -2.18
N LEU A 124 -9.34 -6.60 -2.17
CA LEU A 124 -8.25 -5.93 -2.86
C LEU A 124 -8.48 -6.02 -4.37
N LYS A 125 -8.53 -4.85 -5.01
CA LYS A 125 -8.69 -4.70 -6.46
C LYS A 125 -7.40 -4.28 -7.14
N HIS A 126 -6.60 -3.47 -6.46
CA HIS A 126 -5.40 -2.84 -7.01
C HIS A 126 -4.21 -3.10 -6.11
N LEU A 127 -3.19 -3.73 -6.67
CA LEU A 127 -1.91 -4.00 -6.02
C LEU A 127 -0.78 -3.47 -6.88
N PHE A 128 -0.01 -2.52 -6.33
CA PHE A 128 1.21 -1.98 -6.92
C PHE A 128 2.39 -2.51 -6.10
N ILE A 129 3.21 -3.37 -6.69
CA ILE A 129 4.28 -4.07 -5.99
C ILE A 129 5.56 -4.16 -6.83
N THR A 130 5.69 -3.30 -7.85
CA THR A 130 6.90 -3.16 -8.66
C THR A 130 8.07 -2.60 -7.85
N SER A 131 9.28 -2.65 -8.39
CA SER A 131 10.51 -2.22 -7.72
C SER A 131 10.70 -2.86 -6.34
N ASN A 132 10.46 -4.17 -6.28
CA ASN A 132 10.70 -5.02 -5.13
C ASN A 132 11.70 -6.13 -5.50
N ARG A 133 11.82 -7.15 -4.68
CA ARG A 133 12.74 -8.29 -4.92
C ARG A 133 11.98 -9.57 -5.25
N ILE A 134 10.76 -9.45 -5.79
CA ILE A 134 9.89 -10.57 -6.12
C ILE A 134 10.46 -11.26 -7.36
N ARG A 135 10.53 -12.58 -7.29
CA ARG A 135 10.98 -13.45 -8.35
C ARG A 135 9.79 -14.21 -8.95
N ARG A 136 10.12 -15.23 -9.75
CA ARG A 136 9.15 -16.00 -10.50
C ARG A 136 8.04 -16.62 -9.64
N GLU A 137 8.38 -17.20 -8.49
CA GLU A 137 7.41 -17.90 -7.63
C GLU A 137 6.35 -16.96 -7.08
N GLY A 138 6.78 -15.79 -6.58
CA GLY A 138 5.88 -14.76 -6.08
C GLY A 138 4.97 -14.20 -7.17
N ILE A 139 5.54 -13.92 -8.37
CA ILE A 139 4.79 -13.43 -9.52
C ILE A 139 3.72 -14.43 -9.95
N GLU A 140 4.09 -15.71 -10.13
CA GLU A 140 3.14 -16.76 -10.50
C GLU A 140 2.00 -16.92 -9.48
N SER A 141 2.31 -16.77 -8.19
CA SER A 141 1.30 -16.83 -7.13
C SER A 141 0.31 -15.68 -7.18
N LEU A 142 0.80 -14.44 -7.40
CA LEU A 142 -0.05 -13.27 -7.58
C LEU A 142 -0.93 -13.37 -8.83
N GLN A 143 -0.38 -13.87 -9.94
CA GLN A 143 -1.14 -14.09 -11.18
C GLN A 143 -2.26 -15.12 -10.99
N LYS A 144 -1.98 -16.22 -10.29
CA LYS A 144 -2.99 -17.22 -9.94
C LYS A 144 -4.08 -16.62 -9.05
N ALA A 145 -3.71 -15.74 -8.12
CA ALA A 145 -4.65 -15.05 -7.26
C ALA A 145 -5.55 -14.09 -8.05
N LYS A 146 -5.00 -13.34 -9.03
CA LYS A 146 -5.78 -12.47 -9.93
C LYS A 146 -6.95 -13.21 -10.57
N CYS A 147 -6.74 -14.44 -11.00
CA CYS A 147 -7.79 -15.27 -11.61
C CYS A 147 -8.88 -15.76 -10.63
N ARG A 148 -8.64 -15.74 -9.33
CA ARG A 148 -9.53 -16.29 -8.29
C ARG A 148 -10.19 -15.24 -7.42
N THR A 149 -9.66 -14.02 -7.40
CA THR A 149 -10.06 -12.93 -6.51
C THR A 149 -10.58 -11.73 -7.28
N ARG A 150 -10.86 -10.64 -6.56
CA ARG A 150 -11.23 -9.35 -7.15
C ARG A 150 -10.03 -8.49 -7.56
N LEU A 151 -8.82 -9.06 -7.59
CA LEU A 151 -7.61 -8.34 -7.97
C LEU A 151 -7.63 -8.07 -9.49
N CYS A 152 -8.14 -6.90 -9.89
CA CYS A 152 -8.28 -6.50 -11.29
C CYS A 152 -6.97 -5.96 -11.85
N HIS A 153 -6.24 -5.16 -11.05
CA HIS A 153 -5.02 -4.49 -11.45
C HIS A 153 -3.85 -4.96 -10.59
N LEU A 154 -2.90 -5.64 -11.22
CA LEU A 154 -1.68 -6.16 -10.62
C LEU A 154 -0.48 -5.59 -11.39
N HIS A 155 0.38 -4.85 -10.70
CA HIS A 155 1.62 -4.31 -11.24
C HIS A 155 2.81 -4.97 -10.53
N VAL A 156 3.60 -5.74 -11.28
CA VAL A 156 4.84 -6.42 -10.85
C VAL A 156 5.95 -6.19 -11.88
N ASP A 157 7.23 -6.28 -11.47
CA ASP A 157 8.38 -5.85 -12.27
C ASP A 157 8.55 -6.53 -13.65
N ASP A 158 8.24 -7.80 -13.77
CA ASP A 158 8.49 -8.58 -15.00
C ASP A 158 7.30 -8.62 -15.98
N MET A 159 6.42 -7.63 -15.93
CA MET A 159 5.25 -7.58 -16.81
C MET A 159 5.49 -6.95 -18.19
N LYS A 160 6.72 -6.91 -18.68
CA LYS A 160 7.00 -6.42 -20.06
C LYS A 160 6.29 -7.23 -21.16
N ASP A 161 5.80 -8.42 -20.85
CA ASP A 161 5.16 -9.34 -21.80
C ASP A 161 3.66 -9.58 -21.53
N PHE A 162 3.04 -8.85 -20.60
CA PHE A 162 1.61 -9.03 -20.35
C PHE A 162 0.77 -7.95 -21.04
N TYR A 163 0.06 -8.39 -22.07
CA TYR A 163 -0.95 -7.60 -22.76
C TYR A 163 -2.02 -7.09 -21.79
N TYR A 164 -2.30 -5.80 -21.85
CA TYR A 164 -3.48 -5.21 -21.26
C TYR A 164 -4.72 -5.77 -21.96
N GLU A 165 -5.43 -6.68 -21.36
CA GLU A 165 -6.84 -6.82 -21.67
C GLU A 165 -7.55 -5.65 -20.98
N GLU A 166 -8.00 -4.72 -21.79
CA GLU A 166 -8.85 -3.61 -21.36
C GLU A 166 -10.13 -4.19 -20.73
N VAL A 167 -10.23 -4.15 -19.43
CA VAL A 167 -11.51 -4.26 -18.74
C VAL A 167 -11.93 -2.82 -18.43
N THR A 168 -12.74 -2.27 -19.31
CA THR A 168 -13.38 -0.97 -19.15
C THR A 168 -14.56 -1.10 -18.20
N ASP A 169 -14.33 -0.92 -16.88
CA ASP A 169 -15.37 -0.60 -15.95
C ASP A 169 -15.32 0.91 -15.68
N GLU A 170 -16.47 1.59 -15.75
CA GLU A 170 -16.62 3.04 -15.61
C GLU A 170 -16.13 3.63 -14.27
N ASP A 171 -15.76 2.76 -13.32
CA ASP A 171 -15.16 3.14 -12.02
C ASP A 171 -13.63 3.35 -12.07
N ASP A 172 -12.97 3.19 -13.24
CA ASP A 172 -11.52 3.11 -13.36
C ASP A 172 -10.81 4.42 -13.71
N GLU A 173 -11.53 5.49 -14.09
CA GLU A 173 -10.90 6.80 -14.41
C GLU A 173 -10.14 7.41 -13.21
N ASP A 174 -10.67 7.24 -11.99
CA ASP A 174 -10.00 7.71 -10.76
C ASP A 174 -8.70 6.93 -10.44
N LEU A 175 -8.54 5.76 -11.04
CA LEU A 175 -7.44 4.82 -10.78
C LEU A 175 -6.27 4.99 -11.75
N ILE A 176 -6.56 5.27 -13.01
CA ILE A 176 -5.57 5.65 -14.01
C ILE A 176 -4.87 6.93 -13.57
N ASN A 177 -5.65 7.93 -13.13
CA ASN A 177 -5.12 9.17 -12.55
C ASN A 177 -4.22 8.91 -11.34
N SER A 178 -4.56 7.94 -10.48
CA SER A 178 -3.76 7.63 -9.29
C SER A 178 -2.46 6.87 -9.61
N TRP A 179 -2.40 6.12 -10.72
CA TRP A 179 -1.16 5.49 -11.19
C TRP A 179 -0.22 6.52 -11.81
N GLU A 180 -0.77 7.41 -12.62
CA GLU A 180 -0.01 8.52 -13.17
C GLU A 180 0.56 9.43 -12.08
N GLU A 181 -0.19 9.65 -10.99
CA GLU A 181 0.28 10.37 -9.82
C GLU A 181 1.43 9.63 -9.10
N ILE A 182 1.33 8.29 -8.92
CA ILE A 182 2.38 7.48 -8.31
C ILE A 182 3.63 7.47 -9.19
N LYS A 183 3.47 7.28 -10.50
CA LYS A 183 4.56 7.29 -11.47
C LYS A 183 5.22 8.67 -11.55
N ALA A 184 4.44 9.74 -11.63
CA ALA A 184 4.94 11.11 -11.65
C ALA A 184 5.68 11.50 -10.36
N ARG A 185 5.29 10.92 -9.20
CA ARG A 185 6.04 11.08 -7.94
C ARG A 185 7.37 10.34 -8.00
N ALA A 186 7.39 9.08 -8.45
CA ALA A 186 8.60 8.29 -8.58
C ALA A 186 9.62 8.93 -9.55
N GLU A 187 9.15 9.45 -10.69
CA GLU A 187 9.99 10.19 -11.65
C GLU A 187 10.52 11.51 -11.07
N LYS A 188 9.72 12.20 -10.26
CA LYS A 188 10.11 13.46 -9.62
C LYS A 188 11.10 13.28 -8.49
N ASP A 189 11.03 12.16 -7.78
CA ASP A 189 11.94 11.80 -6.70
C ASP A 189 13.25 11.15 -7.22
N GLY A 190 13.39 10.94 -8.54
CA GLY A 190 14.61 10.43 -9.18
C GLY A 190 14.81 8.91 -9.05
N ASP A 191 13.76 8.17 -8.69
CA ASP A 191 13.83 6.74 -8.45
C ASP A 191 13.63 5.87 -9.72
N LEU A 192 13.40 6.50 -10.88
CA LEU A 192 13.33 5.83 -12.19
C LEU A 192 14.46 6.37 -13.07
N GLU A 193 15.66 5.78 -12.96
CA GLU A 193 16.64 5.83 -14.03
C GLU A 193 16.37 4.66 -14.99
N ASP A 194 16.45 4.96 -16.30
CA ASP A 194 16.27 4.05 -17.44
C ASP A 194 17.15 2.78 -17.38
#